data_8f2cc42b86e3f1bda6c7431b7f59e0a4
#
_entry.id   8f2cc42b86e3f1bda6c7431b7f59e0a4
#
_cell.length_a   1.000
_cell.length_b   1.000
_cell.length_c   1.000
_cell.angle_alpha   90.00
_cell.angle_beta   90.00
_cell.angle_gamma   90.00
#
_symmetry.space_group_name_H-M   'P 1'
#
loop_
_entity.id
_entity.type
_entity.pdbx_description
1 polymer ?
#
loop_
_entity_poly.entity_id
_entity_poly.type
_entity_poly.pdbx_seq_one_letter_code
_entity_poly.pdbx_strand_id
1 'polypeptide(L)'
;VVGRDFVRAQVHLDHTAEIRLPDVSADDLRAAWAEVLRRARLVQHHQVQRESLSVREHMSEILRKLQNLRFAEFHELFDLEQGTAGVVVTFVAMLELARESLLQITQAEAFAPIYVRLSYLPSKARPDPAESDFDADESEIIASD
;
A
#
# COMPACT_ATOMS: atom_id res chain seq x y z
N VAL A 1 -11.53 28.40 -0.09
CA VAL A 1 -10.50 27.38 -0.26
C VAL A 1 -11.15 26.08 -0.67
N VAL A 2 -10.93 25.69 -1.91
CA VAL A 2 -11.61 24.59 -2.61
C VAL A 2 -11.47 23.24 -1.88
N GLY A 3 -10.41 23.02 -1.10
CA GLY A 3 -10.16 21.78 -0.39
C GLY A 3 -11.09 21.50 0.80
N ARG A 4 -11.67 22.52 1.41
CA ARG A 4 -12.58 22.34 2.55
C ARG A 4 -13.95 21.85 2.14
N ASP A 5 -14.47 22.37 1.06
CA ASP A 5 -15.79 21.97 0.56
C ASP A 5 -15.78 20.56 -0.02
N PHE A 6 -14.65 20.16 -0.57
CA PHE A 6 -14.47 18.82 -1.10
C PHE A 6 -14.49 17.74 -0.01
N VAL A 7 -13.84 17.98 1.12
CA VAL A 7 -13.84 17.05 2.26
C VAL A 7 -15.22 16.94 2.89
N ARG A 8 -15.99 18.03 2.97
CA ARG A 8 -17.36 18.01 3.48
C ARG A 8 -18.30 17.21 2.59
N ALA A 9 -18.18 17.33 1.29
CA ALA A 9 -19.03 16.60 0.35
C ALA A 9 -18.86 15.09 0.47
N GLN A 10 -17.69 14.61 0.88
CA GLN A 10 -17.42 13.19 0.99
C GLN A 10 -17.89 12.56 2.29
N VAL A 11 -18.04 13.33 3.36
CA VAL A 11 -18.53 12.83 4.65
C VAL A 11 -20.00 12.42 4.58
N HIS A 12 -20.76 12.94 3.64
CA HIS A 12 -22.16 12.61 3.42
C HIS A 12 -22.40 11.40 2.51
N LEU A 13 -21.35 10.86 1.94
CA LEU A 13 -21.48 9.69 1.09
C LEU A 13 -21.57 8.44 1.94
N ASP A 14 -22.46 7.60 1.52
CA ASP A 14 -22.90 6.33 2.05
C ASP A 14 -21.83 5.57 2.85
N HIS A 15 -22.25 4.91 3.93
CA HIS A 15 -21.40 4.11 4.83
C HIS A 15 -20.66 2.95 4.16
N THR A 16 -20.98 2.64 2.93
CA THR A 16 -20.32 1.63 2.09
C THR A 16 -19.37 2.25 1.06
N ALA A 17 -19.41 3.58 0.91
CA ALA A 17 -18.57 4.26 -0.04
C ALA A 17 -17.15 4.38 0.51
N GLU A 18 -16.18 4.06 -0.33
CA GLU A 18 -14.79 4.38 -0.08
C GLU A 18 -14.65 5.89 0.11
N ILE A 19 -14.04 6.29 1.22
CA ILE A 19 -13.68 7.68 1.44
C ILE A 19 -12.63 8.03 0.39
N ARG A 20 -13.03 8.81 -0.60
CA ARG A 20 -12.10 9.35 -1.59
C ARG A 20 -11.47 10.61 -1.01
N LEU A 21 -10.22 10.48 -0.58
CA LEU A 21 -9.41 11.63 -0.24
C LEU A 21 -8.92 12.30 -1.53
N PRO A 22 -8.73 13.63 -1.51
CA PRO A 22 -8.16 14.34 -2.64
C PRO A 22 -6.83 13.74 -3.05
N ASP A 23 -6.57 13.73 -4.35
CA ASP A 23 -5.28 13.34 -4.88
C ASP A 23 -4.19 14.30 -4.39
N VAL A 24 -3.02 13.76 -4.14
CA VAL A 24 -1.87 14.57 -3.79
C VAL A 24 -1.42 15.40 -5.00
N SER A 25 -1.06 16.67 -4.78
CA SER A 25 -0.47 17.48 -5.84
C SER A 25 0.97 17.03 -6.15
N ALA A 26 1.40 17.25 -7.39
CA ALA A 26 2.76 16.93 -7.78
C ALA A 26 3.81 17.71 -6.97
N ASP A 27 3.53 18.96 -6.62
CA ASP A 27 4.42 19.79 -5.83
C ASP A 27 4.54 19.30 -4.38
N ASP A 28 3.42 18.90 -3.77
CA ASP A 28 3.41 18.35 -2.41
C ASP A 28 4.11 17.00 -2.35
N LEU A 29 3.92 16.14 -3.34
CA LEU A 29 4.63 14.87 -3.42
C LEU A 29 6.12 15.08 -3.62
N ARG A 30 6.51 16.04 -4.45
CA ARG A 30 7.93 16.40 -4.66
C ARG A 30 8.57 16.91 -3.38
N ALA A 31 7.88 17.74 -2.61
CA ALA A 31 8.34 18.24 -1.32
C ALA A 31 8.53 17.11 -0.30
N ALA A 32 7.57 16.20 -0.20
CA ALA A 32 7.65 15.03 0.67
C ALA A 32 8.81 14.10 0.26
N TRP A 33 9.00 13.89 -1.04
CA TRP A 33 10.10 13.11 -1.57
C TRP A 33 11.46 13.74 -1.25
N ALA A 34 11.61 15.04 -1.44
CA ALA A 34 12.84 15.76 -1.11
C ALA A 34 13.22 15.59 0.36
N GLU A 35 12.25 15.58 1.27
CA GLU A 35 12.48 15.36 2.69
C GLU A 35 12.95 13.93 2.99
N VAL A 36 12.33 12.92 2.38
CA VAL A 36 12.76 11.53 2.51
C VAL A 36 14.19 11.35 2.00
N LEU A 37 14.48 11.93 0.85
CA LEU A 37 15.81 11.85 0.24
C LEU A 37 16.88 12.53 1.11
N ARG A 38 16.54 13.68 1.70
CA ARG A 38 17.42 14.37 2.64
C ARG A 38 17.75 13.49 3.85
N ARG A 39 16.75 12.84 4.44
CA ARG A 39 16.94 11.93 5.57
C ARG A 39 17.79 10.72 5.20
N ALA A 40 17.58 10.15 4.01
CA ALA A 40 18.36 9.02 3.53
C ALA A 40 19.84 9.36 3.36
N ARG A 41 20.15 10.57 2.89
CA ARG A 41 21.53 11.05 2.76
C ARG A 41 22.21 11.25 4.11
N LEU A 42 21.48 11.65 5.14
CA LEU A 42 22.04 11.83 6.49
C LEU A 42 22.39 10.49 7.17
N VAL A 43 21.68 9.44 6.85
CA VAL A 43 21.87 8.09 7.42
C VAL A 43 22.93 7.31 6.64
N GLN A 44 23.40 7.83 5.52
CA GLN A 44 24.34 7.15 4.63
C GLN A 44 25.72 7.01 5.27
N HIS A 45 25.91 5.96 6.06
CA HIS A 45 27.19 5.50 6.55
C HIS A 45 27.64 4.26 5.79
N HIS A 46 28.59 4.41 4.86
CA HIS A 46 29.58 3.42 4.41
C HIS A 46 29.13 1.98 4.09
N GLN A 47 27.89 1.71 3.72
CA GLN A 47 27.58 0.41 3.16
C GLN A 47 27.31 0.52 1.67
N VAL A 48 28.39 0.37 0.91
CA VAL A 48 28.29 0.10 -0.51
C VAL A 48 27.92 -1.37 -0.67
N GLN A 49 26.67 -1.71 -0.45
CA GLN A 49 26.14 -2.97 -0.93
C GLN A 49 25.69 -2.77 -2.37
N ARG A 50 26.48 -3.34 -3.26
CA ARG A 50 26.17 -3.45 -4.68
C ARG A 50 25.19 -4.60 -4.90
N GLU A 51 24.10 -4.64 -4.18
CA GLU A 51 23.00 -5.51 -4.57
C GLU A 51 22.17 -4.78 -5.61
N SER A 52 21.94 -5.45 -6.72
CA SER A 52 21.03 -4.95 -7.74
C SER A 52 19.64 -4.85 -7.12
N LEU A 53 19.25 -3.64 -6.74
CA LEU A 53 17.97 -3.37 -6.15
C LEU A 53 16.89 -3.54 -7.22
N SER A 54 16.11 -4.59 -7.11
CA SER A 54 15.03 -4.87 -8.05
C SER A 54 13.79 -4.03 -7.69
N VAL A 55 13.30 -3.28 -8.65
CA VAL A 55 12.04 -2.55 -8.52
C VAL A 55 10.89 -3.51 -8.18
N ARG A 56 10.86 -4.69 -8.79
CA ARG A 56 9.83 -5.71 -8.53
C ARG A 56 9.84 -6.23 -7.11
N GLU A 57 10.99 -6.46 -6.54
CA GLU A 57 11.12 -6.87 -5.14
C GLU A 57 10.57 -5.80 -4.20
N HIS A 58 10.91 -4.55 -4.45
CA HIS A 58 10.39 -3.43 -3.67
C HIS A 58 8.88 -3.25 -3.84
N MET A 59 8.34 -3.46 -5.04
CA MET A 59 6.91 -3.48 -5.27
C MET A 59 6.22 -4.56 -4.42
N SER A 60 6.76 -5.76 -4.40
CA SER A 60 6.23 -6.86 -3.59
C SER A 60 6.29 -6.57 -2.09
N GLU A 61 7.37 -5.96 -1.63
CA GLU A 61 7.52 -5.55 -0.22
C GLU A 61 6.52 -4.48 0.19
N ILE A 62 6.29 -3.48 -0.66
CA ILE A 62 5.30 -2.43 -0.41
C ILE A 62 3.90 -3.04 -0.31
N LEU A 63 3.53 -3.90 -1.25
CA LEU A 63 2.22 -4.56 -1.22
C LEU A 63 2.05 -5.42 0.03
N ARG A 64 3.09 -6.12 0.46
CA ARG A 64 3.06 -6.92 1.67
C ARG A 64 2.87 -6.08 2.93
N LYS A 65 3.59 -4.97 3.04
CA LYS A 65 3.42 -4.03 4.15
C LYS A 65 2.01 -3.47 4.22
N LEU A 66 1.45 -3.08 3.07
CA LEU A 66 0.12 -2.49 2.99
C LEU A 66 -1.02 -3.49 3.15
N GLN A 67 -0.80 -4.78 2.95
CA GLN A 67 -1.80 -5.81 3.23
C GLN A 67 -2.16 -5.89 4.72
N ASN A 68 -1.21 -5.60 5.58
CA ASN A 68 -1.40 -5.63 7.03
C ASN A 68 -1.86 -4.29 7.59
N LEU A 69 -1.73 -3.22 6.84
CA LEU A 69 -2.05 -1.86 7.24
C LEU A 69 -3.12 -1.29 6.32
N ARG A 70 -4.14 -0.66 6.87
CA ARG A 70 -5.13 0.05 6.06
C ARG A 70 -4.52 1.24 5.33
N PHE A 71 -3.67 1.96 6.05
CA PHE A 71 -2.96 3.13 5.55
C PHE A 71 -1.54 3.06 6.09
N ALA A 72 -0.60 3.52 5.29
CA ALA A 72 0.74 3.83 5.75
C ALA A 72 1.05 5.27 5.40
N GLU A 73 1.72 5.95 6.28
CA GLU A 73 2.23 7.27 5.98
C GLU A 73 3.37 7.15 4.97
N PHE A 74 3.45 8.08 4.03
CA PHE A 74 4.39 8.02 2.91
C PHE A 74 5.82 7.69 3.35
N HIS A 75 6.32 8.36 4.39
CA HIS A 75 7.68 8.15 4.85
C HIS A 75 7.91 6.81 5.55
N GLU A 76 6.88 6.16 6.08
CA GLU A 76 6.98 4.85 6.73
C GLU A 76 7.30 3.70 5.77
N LEU A 77 7.04 3.91 4.49
CA LEU A 77 7.31 2.91 3.46
C LEU A 77 8.79 2.84 3.06
N PHE A 78 9.58 3.81 3.47
CA PHE A 78 10.99 3.86 3.14
C PHE A 78 11.85 3.33 4.28
N ASP A 79 12.75 2.43 3.95
CA ASP A 79 13.80 2.00 4.85
C ASP A 79 15.06 2.85 4.59
N LEU A 80 15.30 3.79 5.49
CA LEU A 80 16.41 4.72 5.37
C LEU A 80 17.77 4.04 5.51
N GLU A 81 17.82 2.87 6.14
CA GLU A 81 19.06 2.10 6.30
C GLU A 81 19.58 1.53 5.00
N GLN A 82 18.72 1.36 4.01
CA GLN A 82 19.11 0.94 2.67
C GLN A 82 19.88 2.01 1.89
N GLY A 83 19.97 3.22 2.42
CA GLY A 83 20.66 4.33 1.80
C GLY A 83 19.86 4.96 0.65
N THR A 84 20.49 5.91 -0.04
CA THR A 84 19.85 6.67 -1.11
C THR A 84 19.36 5.79 -2.25
N ALA A 85 20.17 4.81 -2.67
CA ALA A 85 19.80 3.90 -3.77
C ALA A 85 18.53 3.09 -3.43
N GLY A 86 18.45 2.52 -2.22
CA GLY A 86 17.29 1.78 -1.76
C GLY A 86 16.03 2.65 -1.68
N VAL A 87 16.16 3.86 -1.18
CA VAL A 87 15.05 4.82 -1.08
C VAL A 87 14.54 5.22 -2.48
N VAL A 88 15.45 5.46 -3.43
CA VAL A 88 15.06 5.78 -4.82
C VAL A 88 14.29 4.63 -5.46
N VAL A 89 14.78 3.40 -5.31
CA VAL A 89 14.11 2.21 -5.88
C VAL A 89 12.73 2.01 -5.24
N THR A 90 12.61 2.22 -3.94
CA THR A 90 11.30 2.15 -3.24
C THR A 90 10.33 3.20 -3.80
N PHE A 91 10.80 4.40 -4.05
CA PHE A 91 9.95 5.45 -4.64
C PHE A 91 9.51 5.11 -6.06
N VAL A 92 10.42 4.63 -6.89
CA VAL A 92 10.09 4.16 -8.25
C VAL A 92 9.07 3.02 -8.21
N ALA A 93 9.27 2.06 -7.30
CA ALA A 93 8.33 0.96 -7.10
C ALA A 93 6.94 1.45 -6.70
N MET A 94 6.87 2.43 -5.81
CA MET A 94 5.60 3.05 -5.38
C MET A 94 4.89 3.75 -6.54
N LEU A 95 5.61 4.52 -7.34
CA LEU A 95 5.04 5.18 -8.51
C LEU A 95 4.56 4.19 -9.56
N GLU A 96 5.28 3.10 -9.76
CA GLU A 96 4.87 2.05 -10.70
C GLU A 96 3.60 1.34 -10.22
N LEU A 97 3.48 1.04 -8.93
CA LEU A 97 2.26 0.49 -8.34
C LEU A 97 1.07 1.45 -8.47
N ALA A 98 1.30 2.75 -8.28
CA ALA A 98 0.27 3.76 -8.46
C ALA A 98 -0.16 3.87 -9.94
N ARG A 99 0.78 3.78 -10.85
CA ARG A 99 0.53 3.77 -12.30
C ARG A 99 -0.32 2.56 -12.70
N GLU A 100 -0.07 1.40 -12.12
CA GLU A 100 -0.85 0.18 -12.35
C GLU A 100 -2.18 0.18 -11.59
N SER A 101 -2.51 1.26 -10.88
CA SER A 101 -3.73 1.41 -10.08
C SER A 101 -3.84 0.42 -8.92
N LEU A 102 -2.72 -0.11 -8.43
CA LEU A 102 -2.68 -0.99 -7.27
C LEU A 102 -2.56 -0.22 -5.96
N LEU A 103 -2.05 1.00 -6.00
CA LEU A 103 -1.96 1.91 -4.87
C LEU A 103 -2.71 3.19 -5.12
N GLN A 104 -3.18 3.79 -4.03
CA GLN A 104 -3.66 5.16 -3.99
C GLN A 104 -2.79 5.98 -3.06
N ILE A 105 -2.35 7.13 -3.54
CA ILE A 105 -1.59 8.11 -2.78
C ILE A 105 -2.54 9.28 -2.53
N THR A 106 -2.81 9.58 -1.27
CA THR A 106 -3.82 10.55 -0.87
C THR A 106 -3.28 11.55 0.13
N GLN A 107 -3.88 12.72 0.12
CA GLN A 107 -3.57 13.81 1.04
C GLN A 107 -4.85 14.57 1.35
N ALA A 108 -5.15 14.79 2.62
CA ALA A 108 -6.41 15.42 3.02
C ALA A 108 -6.48 16.91 2.61
N GLU A 109 -5.36 17.61 2.75
CA GLU A 109 -5.24 19.02 2.37
C GLU A 109 -3.79 19.34 2.05
N ALA A 110 -3.53 20.50 1.47
CA ALA A 110 -2.17 20.96 1.17
C ALA A 110 -1.30 20.95 2.44
N PHE A 111 -0.09 20.42 2.32
CA PHE A 111 0.89 20.28 3.41
C PHE A 111 0.50 19.29 4.52
N ALA A 112 -0.65 18.62 4.42
CA ALA A 112 -1.01 17.54 5.31
C ALA A 112 -0.15 16.29 5.05
N PRO A 113 -0.07 15.35 6.01
CA PRO A 113 0.61 14.09 5.78
C PRO A 113 0.05 13.33 4.57
N ILE A 114 0.93 12.73 3.80
CA ILE A 114 0.58 11.91 2.65
C ILE A 114 0.43 10.47 3.11
N TYR A 115 -0.66 9.83 2.71
CA TYR A 115 -0.97 8.44 3.02
C TYR A 115 -1.00 7.59 1.76
N VAL A 116 -0.58 6.36 1.91
CA VAL A 116 -0.59 5.35 0.85
C VAL A 116 -1.45 4.18 1.31
N ARG A 117 -2.30 3.69 0.42
CA ARG A 117 -3.14 2.52 0.67
C ARG A 117 -3.25 1.65 -0.58
N LEU A 118 -3.64 0.40 -0.38
CA LEU A 118 -4.02 -0.46 -1.50
C LEU A 118 -5.33 0.04 -2.13
N SER A 119 -5.39 0.00 -3.45
CA SER A 119 -6.61 0.35 -4.20
C SER A 119 -7.71 -0.70 -4.02
N TYR A 120 -7.34 -1.90 -3.66
CA TYR A 120 -8.25 -3.00 -3.36
C TYR A 120 -7.92 -3.59 -1.99
N LEU A 121 -8.94 -3.93 -1.24
CA LEU A 121 -8.74 -4.78 -0.08
C LEU A 121 -8.69 -6.22 -0.60
N PRO A 122 -7.60 -6.96 -0.39
CA PRO A 122 -7.64 -8.39 -0.64
C PRO A 122 -8.76 -8.94 0.22
N SER A 123 -9.80 -9.42 -0.41
CA SER A 123 -10.82 -10.19 0.28
C SER A 123 -10.06 -11.26 1.06
N LYS A 124 -10.16 -11.27 2.38
CA LYS A 124 -9.80 -12.46 3.14
C LYS A 124 -10.45 -13.60 2.38
N ALA A 125 -9.63 -14.49 1.84
CA ALA A 125 -10.13 -15.64 1.13
C ALA A 125 -11.22 -16.26 1.99
N ARG A 126 -12.45 -16.08 1.56
CA ARG A 126 -13.56 -16.83 2.11
C ARG A 126 -13.17 -18.25 1.84
N PRO A 127 -13.05 -19.12 2.85
CA PRO A 127 -12.83 -20.53 2.53
C PRO A 127 -13.93 -20.93 1.57
N ASP A 128 -13.52 -21.44 0.44
CA ASP A 128 -14.42 -21.87 -0.60
C ASP A 128 -15.39 -22.90 0.02
N PRO A 129 -16.71 -22.67 0.03
CA PRO A 129 -17.65 -23.61 0.61
C PRO A 129 -17.70 -24.95 -0.12
N ALA A 130 -16.92 -25.10 -1.19
CA ALA A 130 -16.88 -26.33 -1.97
C ALA A 130 -15.98 -27.44 -1.38
N GLU A 131 -15.19 -27.16 -0.34
CA GLU A 131 -14.34 -28.18 0.28
C GLU A 131 -14.95 -28.87 1.52
N SER A 132 -16.16 -28.50 1.92
CA SER A 132 -16.77 -29.09 3.12
C SER A 132 -17.76 -30.23 2.85
N ASP A 133 -18.02 -30.56 1.60
CA ASP A 133 -19.04 -31.56 1.28
C ASP A 133 -18.49 -32.92 0.84
N PHE A 134 -17.19 -33.20 1.00
CA PHE A 134 -16.64 -34.45 0.47
C PHE A 134 -16.34 -35.56 1.52
N ASP A 135 -16.62 -35.31 2.80
CA ASP A 135 -16.29 -36.31 3.83
C ASP A 135 -17.48 -36.88 4.62
N ALA A 136 -18.66 -36.90 4.03
CA ALA A 136 -19.80 -37.45 4.73
C ALA A 136 -20.68 -38.35 3.87
N ASP A 137 -20.10 -39.33 3.19
CA ASP A 137 -20.94 -40.44 2.71
C ASP A 137 -20.16 -41.67 2.23
N GLU A 138 -19.30 -42.23 3.04
CA GLU A 138 -18.75 -43.56 2.78
C GLU A 138 -18.68 -44.49 3.99
N SER A 139 -19.58 -44.37 4.94
CA SER A 139 -19.60 -45.35 6.04
C SER A 139 -20.94 -46.08 6.23
N GLU A 140 -21.80 -46.12 5.24
CA GLU A 140 -23.06 -46.83 5.43
C GLU A 140 -23.43 -47.81 4.30
N ILE A 141 -22.45 -48.53 3.79
CA ILE A 141 -22.76 -49.73 2.95
C ILE A 141 -21.86 -50.89 3.37
N ILE A 142 -21.95 -51.34 4.59
CA ILE A 142 -21.60 -52.73 4.95
C ILE A 142 -22.38 -53.12 6.19
N ALA A 143 -23.63 -53.44 6.08
CA ALA A 143 -24.34 -54.25 7.03
C ALA A 143 -25.63 -54.75 6.44
N SER A 144 -25.54 -55.79 5.64
CA SER A 144 -26.63 -56.76 5.50
C SER A 144 -26.13 -58.03 4.87
N ASP A 145 -25.75 -58.88 5.74
CA ASP A 145 -26.11 -60.33 5.70
C ASP A 145 -25.83 -60.93 7.06
#